data_955aa6693a3c675e5d7c17a8506ad9bb
#
_entry.id   955aa6693a3c675e5d7c17a8506ad9bb
#
_cell.length_a   1.000
_cell.length_b   1.000
_cell.length_c   1.000
_cell.angle_alpha   90.00
_cell.angle_beta   90.00
_cell.angle_gamma   90.00
#
_symmetry.space_group_name_H-M   'P 1'
#
loop_
_entity.id
_entity.type
_entity.pdbx_description
1 polymer ?
#
loop_
_entity_poly.entity_id
_entity_poly.type
_entity_poly.pdbx_seq_one_letter_code
_entity_poly.pdbx_strand_id
1 'polypeptide(L)'
;VWVVALAGLVGVLGMAGVPAATAAPVPAAVGDPAVGPLLLDEDFTGSSAIAEFTGYGTACLTGAPVAGALGDDLHVLGGCPPQGTPPPAFASLFPVSPPLGSAPNGFLRLTDALPDQAGAVLFDTPIQATDGVEITFEQWQYGGYSTIPQFDGQTADGISFFLVDASAELDAPGAFGGSLGYAKKLPDDNPANAMVPGVAGGYLGFGFDVLGNFYGDWEQRGAGCPPDQLSPAGSSFLVPAPGANMVTVRGPMGADQTLGYCWLAATATGPNASTLPGLLHGSTTGPLPTDPAAAVAALEPSKRTVTMRLEPEPVHTITVFIDFHDGNGSQQVLSMQAPDPVPAAVKFGFAASTGAFTDVHLIRTLRMQAIDPVPALSLVKTAQAVVPGDLAEGSKVRFDFVVTNTGGGEVTDIVVTDPRVAGVTCPATSLQVGESMTCTAVYTITAADVTVGKIVNTATVDGVGRDGPVPTVASTAEIGVAALAASGDDLTRMLGPAGAALAAVALGVVLMLRQRTRATSTPTGGRPRQG
;
A
#
# COMPACT_ATOMS: atom_id res chain seq x y z
N VAL A 1 50.90 73.90 -12.90
CA VAL A 1 50.17 75.16 -13.17
C VAL A 1 49.18 74.92 -14.28
N TRP A 2 47.93 74.73 -13.97
CA TRP A 2 46.73 75.18 -14.67
C TRP A 2 45.51 74.79 -13.85
N VAL A 3 44.84 75.80 -13.34
CA VAL A 3 43.55 75.77 -12.66
C VAL A 3 42.48 75.74 -13.74
N VAL A 4 41.55 74.76 -13.65
CA VAL A 4 40.29 74.84 -14.42
C VAL A 4 39.16 74.68 -13.43
N ALA A 5 38.34 75.71 -13.40
CA ALA A 5 37.10 75.77 -12.59
C ALA A 5 36.03 74.82 -13.14
N LEU A 6 35.40 74.05 -12.27
CA LEU A 6 34.21 73.25 -12.60
C LEU A 6 32.98 73.98 -12.00
N ALA A 7 32.12 74.43 -12.91
CA ALA A 7 30.79 74.94 -12.56
C ALA A 7 29.87 73.78 -12.13
N GLY A 8 29.11 73.99 -11.04
CA GLY A 8 28.18 73.02 -10.52
C GLY A 8 26.95 72.79 -11.38
N LEU A 9 26.57 71.56 -11.55
CA LEU A 9 25.24 71.14 -11.99
C LEU A 9 24.59 70.34 -10.84
N VAL A 10 23.61 70.91 -10.18
CA VAL A 10 22.78 70.21 -9.19
C VAL A 10 21.79 69.35 -9.96
N GLY A 11 22.09 68.06 -10.13
CA GLY A 11 21.15 67.05 -10.61
C GLY A 11 20.35 66.49 -9.45
N VAL A 12 19.04 66.66 -9.48
CA VAL A 12 18.11 66.00 -8.57
C VAL A 12 18.12 64.53 -8.92
N LEU A 13 18.80 63.73 -8.10
CA LEU A 13 18.70 62.26 -8.14
C LEU A 13 17.34 61.87 -7.52
N GLY A 14 16.41 61.47 -8.40
CA GLY A 14 15.21 60.75 -8.01
C GLY A 14 15.63 59.42 -7.33
N MET A 15 15.26 59.25 -6.08
CA MET A 15 15.39 57.97 -5.40
C MET A 15 14.45 56.97 -6.11
N ALA A 16 15.02 56.13 -6.97
CA ALA A 16 14.39 54.91 -7.40
C ALA A 16 14.27 54.01 -6.17
N GLY A 17 13.03 53.74 -5.74
CA GLY A 17 12.74 52.83 -4.64
C GLY A 17 13.34 51.48 -4.98
N VAL A 18 14.17 50.98 -4.07
CA VAL A 18 14.65 49.60 -4.10
C VAL A 18 13.39 48.71 -3.98
N PRO A 19 13.10 47.80 -4.92
CA PRO A 19 11.99 46.87 -4.73
C PRO A 19 12.26 46.09 -3.45
N ALA A 20 11.25 46.10 -2.56
CA ALA A 20 11.28 45.26 -1.37
C ALA A 20 11.55 43.83 -1.79
N ALA A 21 12.62 43.25 -1.26
CA ALA A 21 12.89 41.84 -1.42
C ALA A 21 11.63 41.11 -0.90
N THR A 22 10.90 40.45 -1.78
CA THR A 22 9.86 39.51 -1.39
C THR A 22 10.55 38.48 -0.51
N ALA A 23 10.19 38.45 0.77
CA ALA A 23 10.62 37.41 1.67
C ALA A 23 10.32 36.07 1.01
N ALA A 24 11.30 35.17 0.99
CA ALA A 24 11.07 33.79 0.58
C ALA A 24 9.87 33.26 1.41
N PRO A 25 8.93 32.53 0.79
CA PRO A 25 7.83 31.98 1.54
C PRO A 25 8.39 31.16 2.71
N VAL A 26 7.95 31.50 3.92
CA VAL A 26 8.22 30.68 5.11
C VAL A 26 7.67 29.30 4.75
N PRO A 27 8.48 28.20 4.88
CA PRO A 27 7.97 26.87 4.64
C PRO A 27 6.70 26.70 5.46
N ALA A 28 5.59 26.35 4.80
CA ALA A 28 4.36 26.05 5.49
C ALA A 28 4.65 24.99 6.54
N ALA A 29 4.19 25.22 7.76
CA ALA A 29 4.20 24.17 8.77
C ALA A 29 3.54 22.92 8.17
N VAL A 30 4.04 21.74 8.55
CA VAL A 30 3.37 20.48 8.21
C VAL A 30 1.88 20.71 8.41
N GLY A 31 1.08 20.64 7.33
CA GLY A 31 -0.36 20.82 7.41
C GLY A 31 -0.93 19.86 8.46
N ASP A 32 -2.11 20.15 8.97
CA ASP A 32 -2.75 19.28 9.95
C ASP A 32 -2.64 17.81 9.47
N PRO A 33 -2.32 16.86 10.37
CA PRO A 33 -2.19 15.45 10.00
C PRO A 33 -3.48 14.96 9.35
N ALA A 34 -3.36 13.97 8.45
CA ALA A 34 -4.53 13.33 7.85
C ALA A 34 -5.50 12.87 8.94
N VAL A 35 -6.76 13.21 8.80
CA VAL A 35 -7.79 12.92 9.82
C VAL A 35 -8.71 11.77 9.43
N GLY A 36 -8.59 11.29 8.20
CA GLY A 36 -9.39 10.18 7.68
C GLY A 36 -8.93 8.82 8.20
N PRO A 37 -9.64 7.74 7.82
CA PRO A 37 -9.32 6.39 8.26
C PRO A 37 -7.95 5.93 7.77
N LEU A 38 -7.32 5.07 8.55
CA LEU A 38 -6.14 4.32 8.14
C LEU A 38 -6.55 3.31 7.07
N LEU A 39 -5.95 3.42 5.88
CA LEU A 39 -6.25 2.58 4.73
C LEU A 39 -5.25 1.41 4.58
N LEU A 40 -4.01 1.62 5.04
CA LEU A 40 -2.93 0.65 4.98
C LEU A 40 -1.96 0.85 6.14
N ASP A 41 -1.52 -0.26 6.75
CA ASP A 41 -0.43 -0.28 7.74
C ASP A 41 0.41 -1.55 7.48
N GLU A 42 1.58 -1.39 6.86
CA GLU A 42 2.51 -2.47 6.54
C GLU A 42 3.90 -2.10 7.06
N ASP A 43 4.44 -2.91 7.94
CA ASP A 43 5.73 -2.61 8.56
C ASP A 43 6.94 -3.25 7.87
N PHE A 44 6.73 -4.24 6.99
CA PHE A 44 7.74 -5.04 6.30
C PHE A 44 8.77 -5.71 7.23
N THR A 45 8.46 -5.85 8.53
CA THR A 45 9.40 -6.40 9.51
C THR A 45 9.36 -7.92 9.61
N GLY A 46 8.30 -8.51 9.09
CA GLY A 46 7.97 -9.92 9.19
C GLY A 46 8.52 -10.78 8.07
N SER A 47 8.01 -12.00 8.01
CA SER A 47 8.32 -12.98 6.97
C SER A 47 7.38 -12.94 5.76
N SER A 48 6.40 -12.05 5.78
CA SER A 48 5.46 -11.80 4.69
C SER A 48 4.99 -10.35 4.74
N ALA A 49 4.65 -9.79 3.60
CA ALA A 49 3.86 -8.58 3.49
C ALA A 49 2.38 -8.92 3.31
N ILE A 50 1.49 -7.92 3.40
CA ILE A 50 0.08 -8.10 3.04
C ILE A 50 -0.04 -8.53 1.57
N ALA A 51 -1.11 -9.28 1.26
CA ALA A 51 -1.26 -9.98 -0.02
C ALA A 51 -1.39 -9.06 -1.25
N GLU A 52 -1.73 -7.80 -1.03
CA GLU A 52 -1.88 -6.77 -2.06
C GLU A 52 -0.55 -6.25 -2.61
N PHE A 53 0.59 -6.61 -2.00
CA PHE A 53 1.91 -6.26 -2.54
C PHE A 53 2.43 -7.34 -3.47
N THR A 54 2.76 -6.92 -4.68
CA THR A 54 3.49 -7.73 -5.67
C THR A 54 4.92 -7.21 -5.80
N GLY A 55 5.88 -8.14 -5.92
CA GLY A 55 7.30 -7.84 -6.02
C GLY A 55 7.86 -8.14 -7.42
N TYR A 56 8.80 -7.32 -7.88
CA TYR A 56 9.43 -7.43 -9.19
C TYR A 56 10.95 -7.25 -9.08
N GLY A 57 11.69 -7.91 -9.97
CA GLY A 57 13.15 -7.77 -10.03
C GLY A 57 13.83 -8.23 -8.74
N THR A 58 14.61 -7.35 -8.11
CA THR A 58 15.40 -7.68 -6.90
C THR A 58 14.65 -7.42 -5.58
N ALA A 59 13.39 -6.97 -5.64
CA ALA A 59 12.61 -6.68 -4.43
C ALA A 59 12.31 -7.95 -3.62
N CYS A 60 12.52 -7.89 -2.30
CA CYS A 60 12.40 -9.04 -1.41
C CYS A 60 12.29 -8.62 0.07
N LEU A 61 11.86 -9.54 0.94
CA LEU A 61 11.79 -9.32 2.39
C LEU A 61 13.00 -9.93 3.11
N THR A 62 13.75 -9.13 3.87
CA THR A 62 14.89 -9.64 4.65
C THR A 62 14.41 -10.45 5.85
N GLY A 63 13.20 -10.20 6.36
CA GLY A 63 12.59 -10.96 7.45
C GLY A 63 12.07 -12.34 7.05
N ALA A 64 11.92 -12.61 5.77
CA ALA A 64 11.46 -13.89 5.26
C ALA A 64 12.61 -14.90 5.09
N PRO A 65 12.34 -16.21 5.22
CA PRO A 65 13.30 -17.23 4.83
C PRO A 65 13.66 -17.07 3.35
N VAL A 66 14.91 -17.40 2.99
CA VAL A 66 15.35 -17.41 1.59
C VAL A 66 14.35 -18.25 0.78
N ALA A 67 13.69 -17.65 -0.17
CA ALA A 67 12.77 -18.37 -1.04
C ALA A 67 13.59 -19.34 -1.89
N GLY A 68 13.21 -20.63 -1.88
CA GLY A 68 13.59 -21.51 -3.00
C GLY A 68 13.03 -20.89 -4.28
N ALA A 69 13.70 -21.07 -5.42
CA ALA A 69 13.28 -20.50 -6.69
C ALA A 69 11.77 -20.69 -6.89
N LEU A 70 11.00 -19.63 -6.64
CA LEU A 70 9.59 -19.56 -7.00
C LEU A 70 9.59 -19.42 -8.52
N GLY A 71 8.82 -20.27 -9.21
CA GLY A 71 8.70 -20.16 -10.66
C GLY A 71 8.26 -18.75 -11.06
N ASP A 72 8.71 -18.32 -12.22
CA ASP A 72 8.60 -16.94 -12.76
C ASP A 72 7.18 -16.35 -12.84
N ASP A 73 6.14 -17.10 -12.54
CA ASP A 73 4.73 -16.72 -12.75
C ASP A 73 4.02 -16.13 -11.52
N LEU A 74 4.68 -16.05 -10.37
CA LEU A 74 4.09 -15.54 -9.14
C LEU A 74 4.94 -14.38 -8.63
N HIS A 75 4.50 -13.16 -8.88
CA HIS A 75 5.10 -11.92 -8.34
C HIS A 75 4.91 -11.80 -6.81
N VAL A 76 5.11 -12.90 -6.10
CA VAL A 76 5.03 -12.94 -4.64
C VAL A 76 6.28 -12.32 -4.04
N LEU A 77 6.09 -11.39 -3.13
CA LEU A 77 7.19 -10.78 -2.39
C LEU A 77 7.81 -11.80 -1.42
N GLY A 78 8.85 -12.48 -1.87
CA GLY A 78 9.53 -13.57 -1.16
C GLY A 78 10.71 -13.12 -0.31
N GLY A 79 11.40 -14.09 0.33
CA GLY A 79 12.63 -13.85 1.09
C GLY A 79 13.80 -13.47 0.21
N CYS A 80 14.66 -12.58 0.71
CA CYS A 80 15.84 -12.11 -0.01
C CYS A 80 16.86 -13.23 -0.23
N PRO A 81 17.54 -13.25 -1.39
CA PRO A 81 18.74 -14.06 -1.56
C PRO A 81 19.87 -13.53 -0.64
N PRO A 82 20.85 -14.39 -0.30
CA PRO A 82 22.07 -13.95 0.36
C PRO A 82 22.72 -12.80 -0.40
N GLN A 83 23.33 -11.88 0.34
CA GLN A 83 24.05 -10.78 -0.28
C GLN A 83 25.13 -11.31 -1.23
N GLY A 84 25.20 -10.71 -2.41
CA GLY A 84 26.22 -11.07 -3.40
C GLY A 84 27.64 -10.77 -2.93
N THR A 85 28.62 -11.33 -3.61
CA THR A 85 30.03 -11.14 -3.28
C THR A 85 30.53 -9.84 -3.89
N PRO A 86 31.01 -8.88 -3.06
CA PRO A 86 31.57 -7.64 -3.58
C PRO A 86 32.93 -7.87 -4.25
N PRO A 87 33.40 -6.93 -5.09
CA PRO A 87 34.78 -6.92 -5.55
C PRO A 87 35.76 -6.92 -4.37
N PRO A 88 36.94 -7.57 -4.48
CA PRO A 88 37.89 -7.70 -3.36
C PRO A 88 38.30 -6.38 -2.71
N ALA A 89 38.36 -5.29 -3.48
CA ALA A 89 38.68 -3.96 -2.96
C ALA A 89 37.70 -3.42 -1.93
N PHE A 90 36.45 -3.91 -1.94
CA PHE A 90 35.36 -3.46 -1.09
C PHE A 90 34.92 -4.52 -0.06
N ALA A 91 35.60 -5.66 -0.01
CA ALA A 91 35.22 -6.78 0.87
C ALA A 91 35.12 -6.40 2.35
N SER A 92 35.91 -5.40 2.80
CA SER A 92 35.91 -4.93 4.19
C SER A 92 34.65 -4.13 4.58
N LEU A 93 33.87 -3.68 3.59
CA LEU A 93 32.60 -2.96 3.83
C LEU A 93 31.42 -3.91 4.05
N PHE A 94 31.54 -5.18 3.64
CA PHE A 94 30.45 -6.15 3.64
C PHE A 94 30.42 -7.07 4.87
N PRO A 95 29.22 -7.57 5.29
CA PRO A 95 27.91 -7.35 4.65
C PRO A 95 27.31 -5.98 5.00
N VAL A 96 26.73 -5.30 4.03
CA VAL A 96 26.01 -4.02 4.22
C VAL A 96 24.48 -4.19 4.23
N SER A 97 23.95 -5.28 3.68
CA SER A 97 22.54 -5.62 3.78
C SER A 97 22.18 -6.16 5.17
N PRO A 98 20.94 -5.90 5.65
CA PRO A 98 20.47 -6.48 6.91
C PRO A 98 20.56 -8.02 6.92
N PRO A 99 20.74 -8.64 8.10
CA PRO A 99 20.74 -10.10 8.22
C PRO A 99 19.45 -10.73 7.70
N LEU A 100 19.58 -11.82 6.96
CA LEU A 100 18.44 -12.58 6.44
C LEU A 100 17.74 -13.37 7.55
N GLY A 101 16.42 -13.55 7.39
CA GLY A 101 15.59 -14.22 8.40
C GLY A 101 15.48 -13.44 9.70
N SER A 102 15.58 -12.12 9.62
CA SER A 102 15.63 -11.21 10.76
C SER A 102 14.27 -10.86 11.36
N ALA A 103 13.18 -11.53 11.01
CA ALA A 103 11.86 -11.28 11.60
C ALA A 103 11.91 -11.27 13.14
N PRO A 104 11.30 -10.30 13.83
CA PRO A 104 10.49 -9.17 13.34
C PRO A 104 11.32 -7.91 12.98
N ASN A 105 12.63 -8.02 12.77
CA ASN A 105 13.52 -6.90 12.47
C ASN A 105 13.83 -6.77 10.96
N GLY A 106 12.94 -7.29 10.11
CA GLY A 106 13.09 -7.28 8.65
C GLY A 106 12.87 -5.92 8.00
N PHE A 107 13.12 -5.89 6.70
CA PHE A 107 12.91 -4.76 5.79
C PHE A 107 12.42 -5.28 4.44
N LEU A 108 11.67 -4.47 3.71
CA LEU A 108 11.59 -4.58 2.26
C LEU A 108 12.91 -4.07 1.68
N ARG A 109 13.69 -4.96 1.03
CA ARG A 109 14.89 -4.61 0.29
C ARG A 109 14.55 -4.52 -1.19
N LEU A 110 14.74 -3.35 -1.78
CA LEU A 110 14.54 -3.13 -3.21
C LEU A 110 15.79 -3.52 -4.00
N THR A 111 16.98 -3.09 -3.53
CA THR A 111 18.27 -3.50 -4.10
C THR A 111 19.28 -3.82 -3.00
N ASP A 112 20.24 -4.65 -3.35
CA ASP A 112 21.48 -4.84 -2.62
C ASP A 112 22.57 -3.91 -3.18
N ALA A 113 23.70 -3.76 -2.49
CA ALA A 113 24.84 -2.98 -3.00
C ALA A 113 25.60 -3.75 -4.10
N LEU A 114 24.92 -4.13 -5.17
CA LEU A 114 25.47 -4.78 -6.35
C LEU A 114 25.13 -3.95 -7.61
N PRO A 115 25.98 -3.99 -8.66
CA PRO A 115 25.72 -3.27 -9.88
C PRO A 115 24.49 -3.74 -10.64
N ASP A 116 23.91 -2.82 -11.44
CA ASP A 116 22.88 -3.08 -12.44
C ASP A 116 21.62 -3.78 -11.89
N GLN A 117 21.25 -3.48 -10.65
CA GLN A 117 20.01 -3.97 -10.04
C GLN A 117 18.84 -3.03 -10.30
N ALA A 118 17.64 -3.61 -10.40
CA ALA A 118 16.38 -2.91 -10.30
C ALA A 118 15.37 -3.80 -9.56
N GLY A 119 14.74 -3.24 -8.55
CA GLY A 119 13.67 -3.89 -7.80
C GLY A 119 12.49 -2.95 -7.63
N ALA A 120 11.28 -3.48 -7.69
CA ALA A 120 10.06 -2.72 -7.46
C ALA A 120 9.04 -3.54 -6.68
N VAL A 121 8.15 -2.83 -6.00
CA VAL A 121 6.91 -3.38 -5.45
C VAL A 121 5.74 -2.50 -5.86
N LEU A 122 4.59 -3.11 -6.08
CA LEU A 122 3.34 -2.42 -6.36
C LEU A 122 2.31 -2.81 -5.30
N PHE A 123 1.65 -1.82 -4.71
CA PHE A 123 0.40 -2.01 -3.97
C PHE A 123 -0.74 -2.04 -4.99
N ASP A 124 -1.30 -3.23 -5.23
CA ASP A 124 -2.18 -3.50 -6.37
C ASP A 124 -3.66 -3.16 -6.12
N THR A 125 -3.97 -2.54 -4.98
CA THR A 125 -5.32 -2.04 -4.67
C THR A 125 -5.47 -0.60 -5.16
N PRO A 126 -6.47 -0.32 -6.02
CA PRO A 126 -6.75 1.02 -6.49
C PRO A 126 -7.15 1.99 -5.37
N ILE A 127 -6.62 3.20 -5.41
CA ILE A 127 -6.93 4.31 -4.51
C ILE A 127 -7.63 5.38 -5.33
N GLN A 128 -8.77 5.87 -4.84
CA GLN A 128 -9.47 6.99 -5.49
C GLN A 128 -8.67 8.28 -5.28
N ALA A 129 -8.34 8.96 -6.37
CA ALA A 129 -7.55 10.20 -6.30
C ALA A 129 -8.36 11.38 -5.74
N THR A 130 -9.70 11.30 -5.82
CA THR A 130 -10.63 12.36 -5.38
C THR A 130 -10.62 12.61 -3.88
N ASP A 131 -10.33 11.59 -3.08
CA ASP A 131 -10.48 11.66 -1.61
C ASP A 131 -9.22 12.18 -0.91
N GLY A 132 -8.15 12.31 -1.65
CA GLY A 132 -6.84 12.66 -1.11
C GLY A 132 -6.25 11.56 -0.22
N VAL A 133 -4.94 11.45 -0.23
CA VAL A 133 -4.24 10.43 0.54
C VAL A 133 -2.91 10.94 1.07
N GLU A 134 -2.60 10.56 2.29
CA GLU A 134 -1.28 10.74 2.90
C GLU A 134 -0.62 9.37 3.03
N ILE A 135 0.59 9.24 2.47
CA ILE A 135 1.40 8.03 2.52
C ILE A 135 2.70 8.37 3.22
N THR A 136 2.98 7.70 4.34
CA THR A 136 4.22 7.86 5.10
C THR A 136 4.99 6.55 5.10
N PHE A 137 6.29 6.63 4.88
CA PHE A 137 7.20 5.47 4.92
C PHE A 137 8.59 5.86 5.40
N GLU A 138 9.30 4.88 5.94
CA GLU A 138 10.72 5.00 6.27
C GLU A 138 11.57 4.42 5.14
N GLN A 139 12.66 5.09 4.79
CA GLN A 139 13.62 4.65 3.78
C GLN A 139 15.06 4.75 4.25
N TRP A 140 15.91 3.90 3.65
CA TRP A 140 17.37 3.90 3.82
C TRP A 140 18.03 3.76 2.47
N GLN A 141 19.06 4.58 2.24
CA GLN A 141 19.94 4.56 1.08
C GLN A 141 21.36 4.68 1.64
N TYR A 142 22.17 3.63 1.58
CA TYR A 142 23.46 3.60 2.28
C TYR A 142 24.39 2.48 1.78
N GLY A 143 25.68 2.56 2.17
CA GLY A 143 26.61 1.44 2.20
C GLY A 143 27.10 0.96 0.84
N GLY A 144 26.98 1.75 -0.20
CA GLY A 144 27.40 1.41 -1.53
C GLY A 144 28.87 1.66 -1.84
N TYR A 145 29.23 1.45 -3.10
CA TYR A 145 30.57 1.68 -3.65
C TYR A 145 30.48 2.01 -5.14
N SER A 146 31.58 2.52 -5.70
CA SER A 146 31.74 2.72 -7.14
C SER A 146 32.55 1.60 -7.77
N THR A 147 32.06 1.02 -8.88
CA THR A 147 32.87 0.10 -9.69
C THR A 147 33.88 0.83 -10.59
N ILE A 148 33.79 2.15 -10.64
CA ILE A 148 34.64 3.01 -11.45
C ILE A 148 35.68 3.70 -10.55
N PRO A 149 36.97 3.31 -10.57
CA PRO A 149 37.98 3.77 -9.60
C PRO A 149 38.17 5.28 -9.51
N GLN A 150 37.98 6.04 -10.60
CA GLN A 150 38.10 7.51 -10.60
C GLN A 150 36.95 8.21 -9.86
N PHE A 151 35.90 7.48 -9.50
CA PHE A 151 34.74 7.96 -8.75
C PHE A 151 34.56 7.21 -7.44
N ASP A 152 35.66 6.78 -6.84
CA ASP A 152 35.67 6.13 -5.53
C ASP A 152 34.95 7.00 -4.48
N GLY A 153 34.10 6.36 -3.67
CA GLY A 153 33.25 7.04 -2.70
C GLY A 153 31.94 7.63 -3.23
N GLN A 154 31.70 7.58 -4.56
CA GLN A 154 30.37 7.88 -5.09
C GLN A 154 29.47 6.66 -4.96
N THR A 155 28.24 6.89 -4.55
CA THR A 155 27.20 5.86 -4.37
C THR A 155 25.95 6.23 -5.17
N ALA A 156 25.12 5.28 -5.49
CA ALA A 156 23.92 5.46 -6.32
C ALA A 156 22.98 4.23 -6.34
N ASP A 157 21.86 4.33 -7.04
CA ASP A 157 21.33 5.53 -7.69
C ASP A 157 20.32 6.23 -6.78
N GLY A 158 19.30 5.52 -6.33
CA GLY A 158 18.28 6.06 -5.44
C GLY A 158 17.00 5.20 -5.39
N ILE A 159 16.03 5.71 -4.65
CA ILE A 159 14.68 5.14 -4.52
C ILE A 159 13.71 6.01 -5.30
N SER A 160 12.72 5.40 -5.96
CA SER A 160 11.54 6.10 -6.45
C SER A 160 10.28 5.63 -5.73
N PHE A 161 9.44 6.58 -5.31
CA PHE A 161 8.02 6.35 -5.06
C PHE A 161 7.28 6.68 -6.35
N PHE A 162 6.31 5.85 -6.76
CA PHE A 162 5.60 6.12 -8.00
C PHE A 162 4.09 5.86 -7.89
N LEU A 163 3.35 6.59 -8.73
CA LEU A 163 1.93 6.39 -8.96
C LEU A 163 1.75 5.87 -10.39
N VAL A 164 0.87 4.89 -10.55
CA VAL A 164 0.43 4.39 -11.86
C VAL A 164 -1.09 4.50 -11.97
N ASP A 165 -1.60 4.57 -13.20
CA ASP A 165 -3.03 4.41 -13.46
C ASP A 165 -3.52 3.07 -12.88
N ALA A 166 -4.69 3.07 -12.25
CA ALA A 166 -5.23 1.87 -11.60
C ALA A 166 -5.44 0.68 -12.53
N SER A 167 -5.58 0.93 -13.84
CA SER A 167 -5.69 -0.13 -14.85
C SER A 167 -4.33 -0.71 -15.27
N ALA A 168 -3.21 -0.14 -14.80
CA ALA A 168 -1.89 -0.61 -15.16
C ALA A 168 -1.55 -1.94 -14.49
N GLU A 169 -0.90 -2.80 -15.26
CA GLU A 169 -0.30 -4.05 -14.79
C GLU A 169 1.21 -3.95 -15.00
N LEU A 170 1.99 -4.28 -13.97
CA LEU A 170 3.43 -4.30 -14.04
C LEU A 170 3.90 -5.74 -14.34
N ASP A 171 4.82 -5.88 -15.29
CA ASP A 171 5.51 -7.14 -15.56
C ASP A 171 6.94 -7.14 -15.01
N ALA A 172 7.51 -5.94 -14.82
CA ALA A 172 8.88 -5.75 -14.38
C ALA A 172 9.05 -4.37 -13.71
N PRO A 173 10.15 -4.16 -12.96
CA PRO A 173 10.55 -2.81 -12.57
C PRO A 173 10.87 -1.97 -13.82
N GLY A 174 10.86 -0.65 -13.68
CA GLY A 174 11.43 0.24 -14.69
C GLY A 174 12.96 0.05 -14.81
N ALA A 175 13.59 0.85 -15.68
CA ALA A 175 15.00 0.66 -16.00
C ALA A 175 15.94 0.90 -14.81
N PHE A 176 17.03 0.15 -14.78
CA PHE A 176 18.09 0.24 -13.76
C PHE A 176 18.95 1.51 -13.90
N GLY A 177 19.83 1.75 -12.94
CA GLY A 177 20.70 2.93 -12.90
C GLY A 177 19.91 4.21 -12.66
N GLY A 178 20.33 5.32 -13.24
CA GLY A 178 19.71 6.63 -13.04
C GLY A 178 18.23 6.77 -13.40
N SER A 179 17.57 5.71 -13.85
CA SER A 179 16.12 5.68 -14.06
C SER A 179 15.34 5.26 -12.80
N LEU A 180 16.04 4.91 -11.73
CA LEU A 180 15.51 4.60 -10.41
C LEU A 180 14.41 3.53 -10.40
N GLY A 181 14.42 2.59 -11.37
CA GLY A 181 13.38 1.59 -11.52
C GLY A 181 12.00 2.15 -11.93
N TYR A 182 11.91 3.45 -12.27
CA TYR A 182 10.69 4.11 -12.74
C TYR A 182 10.72 4.48 -14.22
N ALA A 183 11.71 5.27 -14.64
CA ALA A 183 11.75 5.79 -16.00
C ALA A 183 12.34 4.76 -16.99
N LYS A 184 12.15 5.01 -18.30
CA LYS A 184 12.81 4.26 -19.37
C LYS A 184 14.28 4.61 -19.48
N LYS A 185 15.05 3.79 -20.22
CA LYS A 185 16.49 3.97 -20.45
C LYS A 185 16.91 3.40 -21.80
N LEU A 186 17.62 4.19 -22.60
CA LEU A 186 18.44 3.67 -23.68
C LEU A 186 19.88 3.56 -23.17
N PRO A 187 20.38 2.37 -22.83
CA PRO A 187 21.70 2.25 -22.22
C PRO A 187 22.80 2.93 -23.02
N ASP A 188 23.58 3.79 -22.32
CA ASP A 188 24.72 4.55 -22.87
C ASP A 188 24.34 5.52 -24.01
N ASP A 189 23.07 5.87 -24.19
CA ASP A 189 22.54 6.58 -25.36
C ASP A 189 22.95 5.93 -26.70
N ASN A 190 23.28 4.65 -26.66
CA ASN A 190 23.73 3.92 -27.83
C ASN A 190 22.53 3.33 -28.60
N PRO A 191 22.25 3.79 -29.82
CA PRO A 191 21.11 3.29 -30.61
C PRO A 191 21.22 1.81 -31.02
N ALA A 192 22.37 1.16 -30.80
CA ALA A 192 22.53 -0.28 -31.00
C ALA A 192 22.00 -1.09 -29.81
N ASN A 193 21.79 -0.47 -28.67
CA ASN A 193 21.21 -1.11 -27.49
C ASN A 193 19.67 -1.12 -27.57
N ALA A 194 19.07 -2.10 -26.93
CA ALA A 194 17.61 -2.12 -26.77
C ALA A 194 17.18 -1.09 -25.71
N MET A 195 16.07 -0.41 -25.98
CA MET A 195 15.41 0.43 -24.99
C MET A 195 14.92 -0.46 -23.83
N VAL A 196 15.30 -0.12 -22.60
CA VAL A 196 14.72 -0.71 -21.39
C VAL A 196 13.48 0.13 -21.04
N PRO A 197 12.28 -0.48 -20.94
CA PRO A 197 11.06 0.25 -20.63
C PRO A 197 11.10 0.80 -19.20
N GLY A 198 10.31 1.83 -18.95
CA GLY A 198 9.97 2.25 -17.59
C GLY A 198 8.75 1.53 -17.05
N VAL A 199 8.26 1.97 -15.90
CA VAL A 199 7.07 1.43 -15.24
C VAL A 199 5.85 1.59 -16.14
N ALA A 200 5.18 0.48 -16.44
CA ALA A 200 3.96 0.49 -17.25
C ALA A 200 2.85 1.32 -16.58
N GLY A 201 2.14 2.14 -17.36
CA GLY A 201 1.08 3.01 -16.84
C GLY A 201 1.56 4.08 -15.86
N GLY A 202 2.87 4.34 -15.79
CA GLY A 202 3.44 5.34 -14.89
C GLY A 202 2.78 6.70 -15.06
N TYR A 203 2.22 7.25 -13.97
CA TYR A 203 1.64 8.58 -13.91
C TYR A 203 2.63 9.59 -13.34
N LEU A 204 3.21 9.30 -12.18
CA LEU A 204 4.24 10.12 -11.54
C LEU A 204 5.30 9.27 -10.87
N GLY A 205 6.55 9.68 -10.98
CA GLY A 205 7.67 9.08 -10.23
C GLY A 205 8.44 10.17 -9.49
N PHE A 206 8.58 9.98 -8.19
CA PHE A 206 9.33 10.83 -7.27
C PHE A 206 10.65 10.13 -6.97
N GLY A 207 11.72 10.55 -7.61
CA GLY A 207 13.05 9.98 -7.38
C GLY A 207 13.75 10.68 -6.23
N PHE A 208 14.06 9.95 -5.17
CA PHE A 208 14.94 10.33 -4.06
C PHE A 208 16.37 9.97 -4.49
N ASP A 209 16.96 10.83 -5.29
CA ASP A 209 18.14 10.57 -6.09
C ASP A 209 19.42 10.97 -5.33
N VAL A 210 20.26 9.99 -5.02
CA VAL A 210 21.54 10.23 -4.32
C VAL A 210 22.59 10.78 -5.28
N LEU A 211 22.75 10.15 -6.46
CA LEU A 211 23.76 10.52 -7.44
C LEU A 211 23.33 11.69 -8.33
N GLY A 212 22.03 11.78 -8.68
CA GLY A 212 21.47 12.86 -9.47
C GLY A 212 21.18 12.53 -10.93
N ASN A 213 21.29 11.30 -11.34
CA ASN A 213 21.03 10.87 -12.71
C ASN A 213 19.58 11.01 -13.14
N PHE A 214 18.65 10.86 -12.21
CA PHE A 214 17.22 10.96 -12.48
C PHE A 214 16.78 12.38 -12.83
N TYR A 215 17.56 13.38 -12.42
CA TYR A 215 17.31 14.78 -12.75
C TYR A 215 17.52 15.07 -14.26
N GLY A 216 18.54 14.49 -14.88
CA GLY A 216 18.89 14.73 -16.28
C GLY A 216 18.12 13.83 -17.26
N ASP A 217 18.12 14.22 -18.55
CA ASP A 217 17.48 13.46 -19.63
C ASP A 217 18.43 12.48 -20.34
N TRP A 218 19.60 12.22 -19.76
CA TRP A 218 20.53 11.23 -20.29
C TRP A 218 19.85 9.86 -20.46
N GLU A 219 20.31 9.08 -21.43
CA GLU A 219 19.75 7.77 -21.77
C GLU A 219 18.27 7.82 -22.19
N GLN A 220 17.88 8.91 -22.87
CA GLN A 220 16.56 9.08 -23.48
C GLN A 220 15.39 9.17 -22.49
N ARG A 221 15.63 9.46 -21.21
CA ARG A 221 14.54 9.57 -20.22
C ARG A 221 13.49 10.61 -20.60
N GLY A 222 13.92 11.78 -21.10
CA GLY A 222 13.06 12.86 -21.56
C GLY A 222 12.74 12.83 -23.06
N ALA A 223 13.13 11.80 -23.80
CA ALA A 223 12.90 11.76 -25.25
C ALA A 223 11.42 11.79 -25.58
N GLY A 224 11.01 12.73 -26.44
CA GLY A 224 9.62 12.95 -26.83
C GLY A 224 8.85 13.92 -25.94
N CYS A 225 9.47 14.45 -24.88
CA CYS A 225 8.86 15.47 -24.03
C CYS A 225 8.81 16.83 -24.71
N PRO A 226 7.78 17.66 -24.40
CA PRO A 226 7.75 19.04 -24.86
C PRO A 226 8.92 19.84 -24.25
N PRO A 227 9.38 20.93 -24.93
CA PRO A 227 10.57 21.67 -24.53
C PRO A 227 10.54 22.25 -23.10
N ASP A 228 9.38 22.56 -22.59
CA ASP A 228 9.14 23.08 -21.24
C ASP A 228 9.12 21.98 -20.15
N GLN A 229 9.16 20.70 -20.55
CA GLN A 229 9.25 19.54 -19.69
C GLN A 229 10.53 18.72 -19.91
N LEU A 230 11.53 19.31 -20.55
CA LEU A 230 12.88 18.77 -20.59
C LEU A 230 13.66 19.17 -19.35
N SER A 231 14.55 18.30 -18.91
CA SER A 231 15.43 18.61 -17.77
C SER A 231 16.27 19.87 -18.02
N PRO A 232 16.37 20.77 -17.05
CA PRO A 232 17.30 21.89 -17.10
C PRO A 232 18.79 21.48 -17.26
N ALA A 233 19.13 20.23 -16.90
CA ALA A 233 20.47 19.67 -17.06
C ALA A 233 20.74 19.12 -18.46
N GLY A 234 19.72 18.99 -19.32
CA GLY A 234 19.85 18.39 -20.64
C GLY A 234 20.12 16.87 -20.56
N SER A 235 20.74 16.35 -21.64
CA SER A 235 20.96 14.91 -21.84
C SER A 235 22.43 14.48 -21.66
N SER A 236 23.29 15.31 -21.09
CA SER A 236 24.70 14.95 -20.87
C SER A 236 24.88 14.21 -19.56
N PHE A 237 25.60 13.09 -19.61
CA PHE A 237 26.04 12.40 -18.40
C PHE A 237 27.23 13.13 -17.76
N LEU A 238 27.12 13.43 -16.49
CA LEU A 238 28.18 14.08 -15.70
C LEU A 238 28.31 13.32 -14.36
N VAL A 239 29.50 13.33 -13.79
CA VAL A 239 29.75 12.87 -12.40
C VAL A 239 30.63 13.89 -11.71
N PRO A 240 30.20 14.50 -10.59
CA PRO A 240 28.89 14.31 -9.96
C PRO A 240 27.75 14.74 -10.88
N ALA A 241 26.66 13.99 -10.81
CA ALA A 241 25.50 14.28 -11.64
C ALA A 241 24.80 15.55 -11.17
N PRO A 242 24.17 16.31 -12.09
CA PRO A 242 23.60 17.62 -11.75
C PRO A 242 22.44 17.58 -10.77
N GLY A 243 21.79 16.43 -10.58
CA GLY A 243 20.68 16.26 -9.64
C GLY A 243 21.04 15.61 -8.31
N ALA A 244 22.32 15.57 -7.96
CA ALA A 244 22.77 14.89 -6.73
C ALA A 244 22.06 15.42 -5.48
N ASN A 245 21.61 14.50 -4.62
CA ASN A 245 20.87 14.79 -3.41
C ASN A 245 19.61 15.65 -3.68
N MET A 246 18.74 15.20 -4.57
CA MET A 246 17.51 15.90 -4.94
C MET A 246 16.31 14.95 -4.92
N VAL A 247 15.13 15.49 -4.64
CA VAL A 247 13.87 14.87 -5.04
C VAL A 247 13.51 15.42 -6.41
N THR A 248 13.44 14.55 -7.41
CA THR A 248 13.06 14.91 -8.78
C THR A 248 11.76 14.21 -9.13
N VAL A 249 10.84 14.95 -9.76
CA VAL A 249 9.56 14.41 -10.21
C VAL A 249 9.56 14.29 -11.72
N ARG A 250 9.24 13.08 -12.19
CA ARG A 250 9.01 12.80 -13.61
C ARG A 250 7.58 12.38 -13.85
N GLY A 251 7.05 12.83 -14.96
CA GLY A 251 5.65 12.73 -15.32
C GLY A 251 5.27 11.41 -15.97
N PRO A 252 4.08 11.42 -16.59
CA PRO A 252 3.50 10.22 -17.15
C PRO A 252 4.35 9.63 -18.27
N MET A 253 4.26 8.32 -18.40
CA MET A 253 4.65 7.60 -19.60
C MET A 253 3.74 8.02 -20.76
N GLY A 254 4.32 8.33 -21.93
CA GLY A 254 3.55 8.59 -23.14
C GLY A 254 2.77 7.34 -23.59
N ALA A 255 1.63 7.55 -24.21
CA ALA A 255 0.69 6.50 -24.60
C ALA A 255 1.29 5.39 -25.48
N ASP A 256 2.38 5.68 -26.19
CA ASP A 256 3.08 4.75 -27.09
C ASP A 256 4.37 4.18 -26.48
N GLN A 257 4.65 4.45 -25.19
CA GLN A 257 5.89 4.13 -24.48
C GLN A 257 7.19 4.69 -25.13
N THR A 258 7.08 5.39 -26.24
CA THR A 258 8.20 6.05 -26.91
C THR A 258 8.41 7.47 -26.40
N LEU A 259 7.37 8.09 -25.86
CA LEU A 259 7.45 9.38 -25.19
C LEU A 259 8.03 9.20 -23.79
N GLY A 260 8.85 10.18 -23.39
CA GLY A 260 9.64 10.09 -22.17
C GLY A 260 8.82 10.28 -20.90
N TYR A 261 9.45 9.95 -19.83
CA TYR A 261 9.05 10.31 -18.47
C TYR A 261 9.54 11.74 -18.23
N CYS A 262 8.70 12.72 -18.56
CA CYS A 262 9.09 14.12 -18.67
C CYS A 262 9.47 14.71 -17.32
N TRP A 263 10.47 15.58 -17.28
CA TRP A 263 10.84 16.31 -16.07
C TRP A 263 9.74 17.31 -15.71
N LEU A 264 9.31 17.33 -14.46
CA LEU A 264 8.23 18.21 -13.98
C LEU A 264 8.70 19.18 -12.90
N ALA A 265 9.40 18.68 -11.91
CA ALA A 265 9.85 19.46 -10.76
C ALA A 265 11.07 18.82 -10.10
N ALA A 266 11.80 19.60 -9.30
CA ALA A 266 12.83 19.09 -8.41
C ALA A 266 13.07 20.03 -7.23
N THR A 267 13.67 19.49 -6.17
CA THR A 267 14.17 20.26 -5.02
C THR A 267 15.47 20.96 -5.37
N ALA A 268 15.39 21.91 -6.31
CA ALA A 268 16.56 22.56 -6.90
C ALA A 268 16.29 24.04 -7.21
N THR A 269 17.30 24.89 -7.06
CA THR A 269 17.36 26.24 -7.61
C THR A 269 18.08 26.29 -8.95
N GLY A 270 18.57 25.17 -9.43
CA GLY A 270 19.28 24.97 -10.69
C GLY A 270 20.06 23.66 -10.67
N PRO A 271 20.67 23.26 -11.81
CA PRO A 271 21.57 22.12 -11.84
C PRO A 271 22.66 22.24 -10.76
N ASN A 272 22.97 21.17 -10.04
CA ASN A 272 23.92 21.11 -8.94
C ASN A 272 23.59 21.97 -7.69
N ALA A 273 22.36 22.40 -7.53
CA ALA A 273 21.94 23.27 -6.44
C ALA A 273 20.70 22.71 -5.72
N SER A 274 20.87 21.61 -4.98
CA SER A 274 19.83 21.02 -4.13
C SER A 274 19.34 22.01 -3.07
N THR A 275 18.04 22.04 -2.86
CA THR A 275 17.40 22.78 -1.75
C THR A 275 17.04 21.89 -0.57
N LEU A 276 17.39 20.61 -0.60
CA LEU A 276 17.15 19.73 0.53
C LEU A 276 17.95 20.18 1.76
N PRO A 277 17.33 20.22 2.94
CA PRO A 277 18.00 20.65 4.16
C PRO A 277 18.96 19.57 4.73
N GLY A 278 18.84 18.32 4.25
CA GLY A 278 19.66 17.19 4.66
C GLY A 278 20.07 16.29 3.50
N LEU A 279 20.83 15.23 3.81
CA LEU A 279 21.26 14.26 2.81
C LEU A 279 20.28 13.08 2.73
N LEU A 280 19.93 12.69 1.50
CA LEU A 280 19.16 11.46 1.23
C LEU A 280 19.99 10.22 1.57
N HIS A 281 21.27 10.22 1.18
CA HIS A 281 22.21 9.15 1.52
C HIS A 281 22.50 9.14 3.01
N GLY A 282 22.41 7.97 3.61
CA GLY A 282 22.67 7.76 5.03
C GLY A 282 24.17 7.63 5.35
N SER A 283 24.51 7.81 6.62
CA SER A 283 25.89 7.78 7.10
C SER A 283 26.41 6.38 7.48
N THR A 284 25.57 5.34 7.40
CA THR A 284 25.98 3.98 7.73
C THR A 284 26.98 3.45 6.71
N THR A 285 28.14 3.03 7.17
CA THR A 285 29.22 2.45 6.36
C THR A 285 29.76 1.19 7.04
N GLY A 286 30.34 0.30 6.24
CA GLY A 286 30.99 -0.91 6.75
C GLY A 286 30.01 -2.01 7.14
N PRO A 287 30.51 -3.14 7.64
CA PRO A 287 29.70 -4.32 7.86
C PRO A 287 28.67 -4.11 8.97
N LEU A 288 27.44 -4.53 8.72
CA LEU A 288 26.38 -4.54 9.72
C LEU A 288 26.59 -5.67 10.73
N PRO A 289 26.12 -5.48 11.98
CA PRO A 289 26.04 -6.55 12.97
C PRO A 289 25.25 -7.76 12.44
N THR A 290 25.65 -8.96 12.84
CA THR A 290 24.92 -10.20 12.52
C THR A 290 23.67 -10.41 13.38
N ASP A 291 23.59 -9.75 14.53
CA ASP A 291 22.38 -9.70 15.35
C ASP A 291 21.37 -8.76 14.69
N PRO A 292 20.14 -9.22 14.41
CA PRO A 292 19.14 -8.43 13.66
C PRO A 292 18.74 -7.11 14.36
N ALA A 293 18.58 -7.12 15.67
CA ALA A 293 18.19 -5.92 16.40
C ALA A 293 19.33 -4.89 16.44
N ALA A 294 20.57 -5.37 16.59
CA ALA A 294 21.76 -4.52 16.52
C ALA A 294 21.96 -3.94 15.10
N ALA A 295 21.63 -4.71 14.05
CA ALA A 295 21.68 -4.21 12.67
C ALA A 295 20.65 -3.10 12.44
N VAL A 296 19.40 -3.25 12.91
CA VAL A 296 18.39 -2.18 12.87
C VAL A 296 18.89 -0.93 13.59
N ALA A 297 19.46 -1.07 14.79
CA ALA A 297 19.99 0.06 15.53
C ALA A 297 21.17 0.76 14.82
N ALA A 298 22.02 -0.01 14.11
CA ALA A 298 23.13 0.54 13.33
C ALA A 298 22.64 1.30 12.07
N LEU A 299 21.44 1.03 11.59
CA LEU A 299 20.83 1.70 10.45
C LEU A 299 20.09 2.99 10.82
N GLU A 300 19.77 3.21 12.09
CA GLU A 300 19.00 4.37 12.57
C GLU A 300 19.54 5.72 12.07
N PRO A 301 20.86 5.99 12.06
CA PRO A 301 21.41 7.26 11.54
C PRO A 301 21.18 7.50 10.04
N SER A 302 20.91 6.42 9.29
CA SER A 302 20.67 6.48 7.84
C SER A 302 19.18 6.54 7.47
N LYS A 303 18.29 6.50 8.46
CA LYS A 303 16.84 6.57 8.28
C LYS A 303 16.40 7.95 7.78
N ARG A 304 15.44 7.94 6.88
CA ARG A 304 14.66 9.12 6.47
C ARG A 304 13.19 8.74 6.50
N THR A 305 12.35 9.57 7.10
CA THR A 305 10.89 9.39 7.02
C THR A 305 10.32 10.33 5.98
N VAL A 306 9.64 9.78 5.00
CA VAL A 306 9.03 10.53 3.90
C VAL A 306 7.54 10.49 4.06
N THR A 307 6.88 11.64 3.91
CA THR A 307 5.42 11.76 3.83
C THR A 307 5.05 12.39 2.50
N MET A 308 4.23 11.67 1.73
CA MET A 308 3.67 12.09 0.46
C MET A 308 2.20 12.43 0.67
N ARG A 309 1.76 13.62 0.30
CA ARG A 309 0.35 14.01 0.34
C ARG A 309 -0.15 14.31 -1.05
N LEU A 310 -1.18 13.62 -1.47
CA LEU A 310 -1.99 13.97 -2.62
C LEU A 310 -3.27 14.63 -2.08
N GLU A 311 -3.36 15.95 -2.22
CA GLU A 311 -4.53 16.69 -1.74
C GLU A 311 -5.76 16.38 -2.61
N PRO A 312 -6.96 16.35 -2.02
CA PRO A 312 -8.19 16.07 -2.76
C PRO A 312 -8.55 17.19 -3.74
N GLU A 313 -9.61 16.96 -4.52
CA GLU A 313 -10.19 18.01 -5.39
C GLU A 313 -10.51 19.31 -4.60
N PRO A 314 -10.58 20.48 -5.25
CA PRO A 314 -10.55 20.69 -6.70
C PRO A 314 -9.14 20.89 -7.28
N VAL A 315 -8.10 20.93 -6.48
CA VAL A 315 -6.72 21.15 -6.93
C VAL A 315 -5.85 20.04 -6.35
N HIS A 316 -5.57 19.02 -7.17
CA HIS A 316 -4.67 17.94 -6.78
C HIS A 316 -3.23 18.45 -6.63
N THR A 317 -2.91 18.95 -5.44
CA THR A 317 -1.55 19.32 -5.08
C THR A 317 -0.84 18.11 -4.48
N ILE A 318 0.38 17.85 -4.94
CA ILE A 318 1.24 16.84 -4.34
C ILE A 318 2.31 17.55 -3.53
N THR A 319 2.43 17.16 -2.26
CA THR A 319 3.41 17.72 -1.34
C THR A 319 4.27 16.61 -0.77
N VAL A 320 5.59 16.83 -0.73
CA VAL A 320 6.57 15.91 -0.16
C VAL A 320 7.17 16.53 1.08
N PHE A 321 7.15 15.78 2.17
CA PHE A 321 7.83 16.11 3.42
C PHE A 321 8.89 15.06 3.72
N ILE A 322 10.02 15.49 4.29
CA ILE A 322 11.08 14.58 4.74
C ILE A 322 11.52 14.96 6.15
N ASP A 323 11.55 13.99 7.05
CA ASP A 323 12.27 14.05 8.30
C ASP A 323 13.64 13.38 8.10
N PHE A 324 14.70 14.15 8.21
CA PHE A 324 16.09 13.69 8.10
C PHE A 324 16.62 13.13 9.42
N HIS A 325 15.80 13.13 10.48
CA HIS A 325 16.16 12.74 11.83
C HIS A 325 17.37 13.53 12.41
N ASP A 326 17.48 14.78 12.01
CA ASP A 326 18.50 15.74 12.43
C ASP A 326 18.06 16.64 13.61
N GLY A 327 16.86 16.40 14.13
CA GLY A 327 16.23 17.14 15.23
C GLY A 327 15.33 18.30 14.76
N ASN A 328 15.23 18.57 13.47
CA ASN A 328 14.36 19.62 12.93
C ASN A 328 12.94 19.11 12.59
N GLY A 329 12.70 17.79 12.70
CA GLY A 329 11.43 17.15 12.36
C GLY A 329 11.14 17.12 10.86
N SER A 330 9.90 16.80 10.53
CA SER A 330 9.45 16.70 9.14
C SER A 330 9.36 18.08 8.48
N GLN A 331 9.98 18.24 7.31
CA GLN A 331 10.07 19.50 6.58
C GLN A 331 9.48 19.34 5.19
N GLN A 332 8.66 20.28 4.75
CA GLN A 332 8.19 20.32 3.37
C GLN A 332 9.37 20.61 2.43
N VAL A 333 9.65 19.69 1.52
CA VAL A 333 10.76 19.83 0.56
C VAL A 333 10.28 20.12 -0.86
N LEU A 334 9.07 19.68 -1.21
CA LEU A 334 8.50 19.90 -2.55
C LEU A 334 6.99 20.08 -2.46
N SER A 335 6.45 20.93 -3.33
CA SER A 335 5.01 21.01 -3.59
C SER A 335 4.78 21.35 -5.05
N MET A 336 3.86 20.65 -5.71
CA MET A 336 3.51 20.87 -7.11
C MET A 336 2.06 20.49 -7.38
N GLN A 337 1.48 21.03 -8.45
CA GLN A 337 0.22 20.51 -8.97
C GLN A 337 0.45 19.20 -9.71
N ALA A 338 -0.42 18.21 -9.50
CA ALA A 338 -0.42 17.02 -10.32
C ALA A 338 -0.74 17.37 -11.77
N PRO A 339 -0.07 16.77 -12.76
CA PRO A 339 -0.33 17.05 -14.16
C PRO A 339 -1.68 16.47 -14.59
N ASP A 340 -2.40 17.23 -15.43
CA ASP A 340 -3.67 16.78 -16.03
C ASP A 340 -3.44 15.84 -17.23
N PRO A 341 -4.34 14.86 -17.46
CA PRO A 341 -5.44 14.47 -16.57
C PRO A 341 -4.95 13.64 -15.38
N VAL A 342 -5.49 13.92 -14.18
CA VAL A 342 -5.29 13.06 -13.02
C VAL A 342 -6.09 11.77 -13.24
N PRO A 343 -5.51 10.57 -13.12
CA PRO A 343 -6.27 9.33 -13.17
C PRO A 343 -7.34 9.28 -12.08
N ALA A 344 -8.53 8.80 -12.39
CA ALA A 344 -9.63 8.69 -11.41
C ALA A 344 -9.26 7.81 -10.20
N ALA A 345 -8.46 6.78 -10.45
CA ALA A 345 -7.87 5.95 -9.43
C ALA A 345 -6.41 5.64 -9.78
N VAL A 346 -5.58 5.52 -8.77
CA VAL A 346 -4.16 5.21 -8.89
C VAL A 346 -3.80 4.02 -8.01
N LYS A 347 -2.74 3.31 -8.40
CA LYS A 347 -1.98 2.42 -7.54
C LYS A 347 -0.64 3.08 -7.24
N PHE A 348 0.01 2.68 -6.17
CA PHE A 348 1.34 3.20 -5.86
C PHE A 348 2.36 2.08 -5.67
N GLY A 349 3.62 2.44 -5.80
CA GLY A 349 4.71 1.50 -5.58
C GLY A 349 6.02 2.18 -5.22
N PHE A 350 6.98 1.33 -4.90
CA PHE A 350 8.36 1.71 -4.69
C PHE A 350 9.24 1.00 -5.69
N ALA A 351 10.25 1.69 -6.19
CA ALA A 351 11.34 1.04 -6.91
C ALA A 351 12.68 1.63 -6.49
N ALA A 352 13.73 0.90 -6.74
CA ALA A 352 15.08 1.38 -6.59
C ALA A 352 15.98 0.71 -7.61
N SER A 353 17.11 1.31 -7.88
CA SER A 353 18.08 0.74 -8.79
C SER A 353 19.50 1.13 -8.45
N THR A 354 20.45 0.38 -9.01
CA THR A 354 21.87 0.63 -9.00
C THR A 354 22.40 0.53 -10.42
N GLY A 355 23.55 1.13 -10.67
CA GLY A 355 24.30 1.02 -11.92
C GLY A 355 25.75 0.66 -11.67
N ALA A 356 26.69 1.43 -12.23
CA ALA A 356 28.12 1.31 -11.90
C ALA A 356 28.45 1.79 -10.49
N PHE A 357 27.58 2.56 -9.89
CA PHE A 357 27.57 2.97 -8.48
C PHE A 357 26.45 2.23 -7.78
N THR A 358 26.65 1.86 -6.52
CA THR A 358 25.72 0.99 -5.79
C THR A 358 25.32 1.57 -4.46
N ASP A 359 24.16 1.17 -3.95
CA ASP A 359 23.66 1.38 -2.59
C ASP A 359 22.74 0.24 -2.18
N VAL A 360 22.52 0.08 -0.90
CA VAL A 360 21.41 -0.71 -0.35
C VAL A 360 20.20 0.20 -0.23
N HIS A 361 19.07 -0.23 -0.76
CA HIS A 361 17.80 0.49 -0.72
C HIS A 361 16.76 -0.30 0.05
N LEU A 362 16.28 0.27 1.17
CA LEU A 362 15.32 -0.38 2.07
C LEU A 362 14.09 0.51 2.30
N ILE A 363 12.95 -0.14 2.51
CA ILE A 363 11.69 0.48 2.94
C ILE A 363 11.17 -0.24 4.18
N ARG A 364 10.52 0.52 5.07
CA ARG A 364 9.84 0.02 6.26
C ARG A 364 8.73 0.97 6.70
N THR A 365 7.84 0.52 7.59
CA THR A 365 6.84 1.35 8.28
C THR A 365 5.99 2.18 7.32
N LEU A 366 5.33 1.49 6.39
CA LEU A 366 4.47 2.12 5.41
C LEU A 366 3.05 2.29 5.99
N ARG A 367 2.57 3.52 6.01
CA ARG A 367 1.20 3.85 6.42
C ARG A 367 0.52 4.69 5.35
N MET A 368 -0.74 4.39 5.06
CA MET A 368 -1.57 5.18 4.17
C MET A 368 -2.85 5.57 4.91
N GLN A 369 -3.19 6.84 4.85
CA GLN A 369 -4.35 7.40 5.53
C GLN A 369 -5.09 8.34 4.57
N ALA A 370 -6.43 8.30 4.56
CA ALA A 370 -7.18 9.28 3.80
C ALA A 370 -6.99 10.69 4.40
N ILE A 371 -6.88 11.71 3.54
CA ILE A 371 -6.81 13.10 3.99
C ILE A 371 -8.20 13.58 4.36
N ASP A 372 -9.13 13.38 3.43
CA ASP A 372 -10.53 13.64 3.69
C ASP A 372 -11.23 12.33 4.05
N PRO A 373 -12.08 12.37 5.05
CA PRO A 373 -12.78 11.19 5.49
C PRO A 373 -13.75 10.70 4.42
N VAL A 374 -13.47 9.55 3.84
CA VAL A 374 -14.36 8.88 2.87
C VAL A 374 -15.66 8.52 3.58
N PRO A 375 -16.84 8.97 3.09
CA PRO A 375 -18.12 8.53 3.61
C PRO A 375 -18.28 7.01 3.44
N ALA A 376 -18.60 6.29 4.50
CA ALA A 376 -18.79 4.84 4.47
C ALA A 376 -19.85 4.38 5.45
N LEU A 377 -20.59 3.34 5.09
CA LEU A 377 -21.58 2.70 5.95
C LEU A 377 -21.17 1.26 6.26
N SER A 378 -21.57 0.78 7.43
CA SER A 378 -21.63 -0.65 7.72
C SER A 378 -23.05 -1.06 8.06
N LEU A 379 -23.39 -2.33 7.81
CA LEU A 379 -24.70 -2.91 8.10
C LEU A 379 -24.54 -4.22 8.85
N VAL A 380 -25.18 -4.33 10.01
CA VAL A 380 -25.30 -5.60 10.74
C VAL A 380 -26.79 -5.92 10.88
N LYS A 381 -27.20 -7.05 10.29
CA LYS A 381 -28.59 -7.53 10.34
C LYS A 381 -28.71 -8.67 11.32
N THR A 382 -29.71 -8.64 12.19
CA THR A 382 -30.04 -9.72 13.11
C THR A 382 -31.52 -10.08 13.01
N ALA A 383 -31.86 -11.30 13.41
CA ALA A 383 -33.23 -11.83 13.41
C ALA A 383 -33.57 -12.39 14.77
N GLN A 384 -34.76 -12.05 15.29
CA GLN A 384 -35.24 -12.56 16.57
C GLN A 384 -36.76 -12.82 16.57
N ALA A 385 -37.21 -13.79 17.32
CA ALA A 385 -38.65 -14.05 17.53
C ALA A 385 -39.27 -12.87 18.29
N VAL A 386 -40.40 -12.34 17.80
CA VAL A 386 -41.16 -11.29 18.54
C VAL A 386 -41.72 -11.82 19.83
N VAL A 387 -42.15 -13.08 19.84
CA VAL A 387 -42.60 -13.81 21.04
C VAL A 387 -41.69 -15.02 21.21
N PRO A 388 -41.03 -15.21 22.38
CA PRO A 388 -40.22 -16.41 22.62
C PRO A 388 -41.02 -17.70 22.47
N GLY A 389 -40.46 -18.68 21.76
CA GLY A 389 -41.06 -19.98 21.51
C GLY A 389 -40.70 -20.53 20.13
N ASP A 390 -41.32 -21.65 19.79
CA ASP A 390 -41.12 -22.26 18.47
C ASP A 390 -41.75 -21.38 17.37
N LEU A 391 -40.94 -21.06 16.37
CA LEU A 391 -41.36 -20.26 15.22
C LEU A 391 -42.12 -21.15 14.22
N ALA A 392 -43.45 -20.96 14.13
CA ALA A 392 -44.34 -21.64 13.21
C ALA A 392 -44.96 -20.66 12.19
N GLU A 393 -45.74 -21.17 11.25
CA GLU A 393 -46.53 -20.33 10.34
C GLU A 393 -47.37 -19.32 11.13
N GLY A 394 -47.35 -18.06 10.67
CA GLY A 394 -48.04 -16.94 11.30
C GLY A 394 -47.28 -16.31 12.47
N SER A 395 -46.22 -16.93 12.99
CA SER A 395 -45.32 -16.30 13.97
C SER A 395 -44.60 -15.10 13.37
N LYS A 396 -44.19 -14.16 14.22
CA LYS A 396 -43.51 -12.94 13.76
C LYS A 396 -42.03 -12.97 14.14
N VAL A 397 -41.18 -12.62 13.15
CA VAL A 397 -39.74 -12.41 13.27
C VAL A 397 -39.49 -10.91 13.13
N ARG A 398 -38.79 -10.32 14.07
CA ARG A 398 -38.26 -8.97 13.98
C ARG A 398 -36.87 -9.02 13.41
N PHE A 399 -36.60 -8.22 12.40
CA PHE A 399 -35.27 -7.93 11.92
C PHE A 399 -34.84 -6.58 12.44
N ASP A 400 -33.65 -6.55 13.03
CA ASP A 400 -32.96 -5.33 13.43
C ASP A 400 -31.78 -5.13 12.45
N PHE A 401 -31.65 -3.87 11.96
CA PHE A 401 -30.63 -3.46 11.01
C PHE A 401 -29.82 -2.35 11.69
N VAL A 402 -28.65 -2.68 12.22
CA VAL A 402 -27.75 -1.69 12.79
C VAL A 402 -26.92 -1.11 11.66
N VAL A 403 -27.18 0.16 11.34
CA VAL A 403 -26.42 0.93 10.38
C VAL A 403 -25.47 1.83 11.15
N THR A 404 -24.19 1.79 10.81
CA THR A 404 -23.17 2.66 11.42
C THR A 404 -22.45 3.44 10.31
N ASN A 405 -22.27 4.74 10.48
CA ASN A 405 -21.36 5.52 9.67
C ASN A 405 -19.93 5.21 10.14
N THR A 406 -19.20 4.40 9.35
CA THR A 406 -17.81 4.02 9.61
C THR A 406 -16.83 4.89 8.85
N GLY A 407 -17.33 5.80 8.01
CA GLY A 407 -16.54 6.77 7.27
C GLY A 407 -16.21 7.99 8.12
N GLY A 408 -15.56 8.95 7.50
CA GLY A 408 -15.16 10.16 8.18
C GLY A 408 -15.99 11.41 7.84
N GLY A 409 -17.03 11.28 7.00
CA GLY A 409 -17.96 12.36 6.68
C GLY A 409 -19.41 11.99 7.00
N GLU A 410 -20.30 12.99 7.13
CA GLU A 410 -21.72 12.75 7.26
C GLU A 410 -22.24 11.97 6.05
N VAL A 411 -23.09 10.96 6.30
CA VAL A 411 -23.85 10.26 5.26
C VAL A 411 -25.33 10.61 5.42
N THR A 412 -25.94 11.07 4.33
CA THR A 412 -27.36 11.45 4.23
C THR A 412 -28.12 10.46 3.32
N ASP A 413 -29.44 10.66 3.22
CA ASP A 413 -30.33 9.85 2.37
C ASP A 413 -30.14 8.34 2.58
N ILE A 414 -29.90 7.93 3.82
CA ILE A 414 -29.67 6.54 4.19
C ILE A 414 -30.96 5.76 4.02
N VAL A 415 -30.91 4.71 3.18
CA VAL A 415 -32.03 3.81 2.89
C VAL A 415 -31.62 2.38 3.12
N VAL A 416 -32.34 1.66 4.00
CA VAL A 416 -32.21 0.21 4.15
C VAL A 416 -33.26 -0.47 3.30
N THR A 417 -32.83 -1.30 2.35
CA THR A 417 -33.69 -2.08 1.46
C THR A 417 -33.62 -3.56 1.80
N ASP A 418 -34.78 -4.15 2.03
CA ASP A 418 -34.91 -5.58 2.31
C ASP A 418 -35.99 -6.18 1.40
N PRO A 419 -35.65 -7.07 0.44
CA PRO A 419 -36.61 -7.62 -0.50
C PRO A 419 -37.65 -8.56 0.13
N ARG A 420 -37.40 -9.05 1.34
CA ARG A 420 -38.30 -10.00 2.03
C ARG A 420 -39.32 -9.32 2.91
N VAL A 421 -39.04 -8.12 3.42
CA VAL A 421 -39.94 -7.37 4.28
C VAL A 421 -40.26 -6.00 3.70
N ALA A 422 -41.52 -5.66 3.67
CA ALA A 422 -41.94 -4.32 3.28
C ALA A 422 -41.87 -3.38 4.49
N GLY A 423 -41.38 -2.15 4.26
CA GLY A 423 -41.49 -1.08 5.25
C GLY A 423 -40.47 -1.20 6.39
N VAL A 424 -39.17 -1.25 6.04
CA VAL A 424 -38.11 -1.00 7.03
C VAL A 424 -38.26 0.42 7.57
N THR A 425 -38.27 0.56 8.89
CA THR A 425 -38.41 1.84 9.55
C THR A 425 -37.10 2.21 10.24
N CYS A 426 -36.51 3.35 9.87
CA CYS A 426 -35.30 3.90 10.47
C CYS A 426 -35.63 5.14 11.30
N PRO A 427 -34.93 5.40 12.41
CA PRO A 427 -35.16 6.59 13.26
C PRO A 427 -34.61 7.89 12.64
N ALA A 428 -33.66 7.78 11.71
CA ALA A 428 -33.04 8.89 11.01
C ALA A 428 -32.74 8.50 9.55
N THR A 429 -32.45 9.51 8.73
CA THR A 429 -31.98 9.35 7.34
C THR A 429 -30.54 9.86 7.14
N SER A 430 -29.89 10.34 8.21
CA SER A 430 -28.48 10.73 8.20
C SER A 430 -27.80 10.24 9.47
N LEU A 431 -26.46 10.05 9.36
CA LEU A 431 -25.59 9.69 10.47
C LEU A 431 -24.32 10.53 10.40
N GLN A 432 -23.92 11.13 11.52
CA GLN A 432 -22.61 11.72 11.69
C GLN A 432 -21.54 10.63 11.82
N VAL A 433 -20.27 11.00 11.69
CA VAL A 433 -19.14 10.11 11.86
C VAL A 433 -19.21 9.33 13.17
N GLY A 434 -19.13 7.99 13.07
CA GLY A 434 -19.21 7.07 14.22
C GLY A 434 -20.61 6.88 14.80
N GLU A 435 -21.62 7.60 14.32
CA GLU A 435 -23.00 7.39 14.76
C GLU A 435 -23.58 6.08 14.22
N SER A 436 -24.49 5.52 14.99
CA SER A 436 -25.23 4.31 14.61
C SER A 436 -26.72 4.52 14.83
N MET A 437 -27.52 3.90 13.98
CA MET A 437 -28.96 3.77 14.17
C MET A 437 -29.42 2.33 14.00
N THR A 438 -30.53 1.96 14.65
CA THR A 438 -31.17 0.67 14.45
C THR A 438 -32.48 0.83 13.74
N CYS A 439 -32.53 0.39 12.48
CA CYS A 439 -33.77 0.26 11.72
C CYS A 439 -34.44 -1.08 12.06
N THR A 440 -35.76 -1.15 11.91
CA THR A 440 -36.51 -2.37 12.25
C THR A 440 -37.56 -2.71 11.23
N ALA A 441 -37.83 -4.00 11.06
CA ALA A 441 -38.97 -4.52 10.30
C ALA A 441 -39.49 -5.81 10.90
N VAL A 442 -40.75 -6.14 10.65
CA VAL A 442 -41.38 -7.37 11.12
C VAL A 442 -41.84 -8.21 9.94
N TYR A 443 -41.45 -9.47 9.94
CA TYR A 443 -41.82 -10.48 8.98
C TYR A 443 -42.78 -11.49 9.59
N THR A 444 -43.81 -11.90 8.86
CA THR A 444 -44.70 -12.99 9.27
C THR A 444 -44.30 -14.27 8.53
N ILE A 445 -44.01 -15.32 9.29
CA ILE A 445 -43.56 -16.61 8.76
C ILE A 445 -44.66 -17.23 7.91
N THR A 446 -44.29 -17.68 6.72
CA THR A 446 -45.17 -18.34 5.76
C THR A 446 -45.05 -19.86 5.82
N ALA A 447 -46.02 -20.58 5.26
CA ALA A 447 -45.96 -22.04 5.10
C ALA A 447 -44.71 -22.49 4.31
N ALA A 448 -44.25 -21.69 3.36
CA ALA A 448 -43.04 -21.96 2.59
C ALA A 448 -41.79 -21.94 3.49
N ASP A 449 -41.70 -20.99 4.42
CA ASP A 449 -40.59 -20.90 5.37
C ASP A 449 -40.51 -22.09 6.30
N VAL A 450 -41.69 -22.56 6.77
CA VAL A 450 -41.82 -23.78 7.59
C VAL A 450 -41.35 -25.01 6.81
N THR A 451 -41.65 -25.08 5.51
CA THR A 451 -41.19 -26.17 4.64
C THR A 451 -39.67 -26.18 4.47
N VAL A 452 -39.05 -25.00 4.40
CA VAL A 452 -37.57 -24.83 4.28
C VAL A 452 -36.88 -25.06 5.62
N GLY A 453 -37.59 -24.84 6.76
CA GLY A 453 -37.05 -24.99 8.11
C GLY A 453 -36.18 -23.85 8.60
N LYS A 454 -35.98 -22.81 7.78
CA LYS A 454 -35.22 -21.62 8.15
C LYS A 454 -35.59 -20.43 7.26
N ILE A 455 -35.35 -19.26 7.78
CA ILE A 455 -35.41 -17.99 7.04
C ILE A 455 -33.97 -17.45 6.89
N VAL A 456 -33.53 -17.29 5.64
CA VAL A 456 -32.32 -16.56 5.29
C VAL A 456 -32.76 -15.28 4.62
N ASN A 457 -32.32 -14.14 5.14
CA ASN A 457 -32.77 -12.83 4.67
C ASN A 457 -31.62 -11.85 4.56
N THR A 458 -31.40 -11.30 3.37
CA THR A 458 -30.34 -10.32 3.06
C THR A 458 -30.96 -8.97 2.82
N ALA A 459 -30.36 -7.94 3.40
CA ALA A 459 -30.71 -6.54 3.18
C ALA A 459 -29.49 -5.77 2.71
N THR A 460 -29.71 -4.62 2.09
CA THR A 460 -28.68 -3.64 1.72
C THR A 460 -28.95 -2.32 2.38
N VAL A 461 -27.88 -1.53 2.55
CA VAL A 461 -27.96 -0.12 2.90
C VAL A 461 -27.23 0.71 1.86
N ASP A 462 -27.87 1.80 1.46
CA ASP A 462 -27.35 2.82 0.57
C ASP A 462 -27.41 4.18 1.28
N GLY A 463 -26.60 5.13 0.82
CA GLY A 463 -26.60 6.51 1.34
C GLY A 463 -25.83 7.42 0.40
N VAL A 464 -25.81 8.71 0.71
CA VAL A 464 -25.12 9.75 -0.05
C VAL A 464 -24.15 10.47 0.88
N GLY A 465 -22.89 10.43 0.57
CA GLY A 465 -21.85 11.26 1.16
C GLY A 465 -21.71 12.58 0.40
N ARG A 466 -20.77 13.43 0.81
CA ARG A 466 -20.53 14.74 0.17
C ARG A 466 -20.19 14.63 -1.33
N ASP A 467 -19.54 13.52 -1.76
CA ASP A 467 -19.04 13.32 -3.12
C ASP A 467 -19.95 12.42 -3.97
N GLY A 468 -21.10 12.01 -3.43
CA GLY A 468 -22.06 11.16 -4.12
C GLY A 468 -22.46 9.90 -3.36
N PRO A 469 -23.03 8.89 -4.06
CA PRO A 469 -23.46 7.65 -3.42
C PRO A 469 -22.30 6.91 -2.74
N VAL A 470 -22.48 6.49 -1.48
CA VAL A 470 -21.53 5.60 -0.80
C VAL A 470 -21.68 4.17 -1.32
N PRO A 471 -20.64 3.32 -1.23
CA PRO A 471 -20.74 1.93 -1.63
C PRO A 471 -21.87 1.20 -0.90
N THR A 472 -22.72 0.49 -1.65
CA THR A 472 -23.80 -0.34 -1.10
C THR A 472 -23.24 -1.48 -0.24
N VAL A 473 -23.73 -1.60 0.99
CA VAL A 473 -23.32 -2.66 1.92
C VAL A 473 -24.47 -3.64 2.14
N ALA A 474 -24.19 -4.94 2.11
CA ALA A 474 -25.15 -6.01 2.34
C ALA A 474 -24.89 -6.75 3.65
N SER A 475 -25.97 -7.23 4.29
CA SER A 475 -25.88 -8.09 5.47
C SER A 475 -27.00 -9.13 5.49
N THR A 476 -26.67 -10.34 5.94
CA THR A 476 -27.59 -11.49 5.96
C THR A 476 -27.83 -11.98 7.39
N ALA A 477 -29.09 -12.22 7.74
CA ALA A 477 -29.45 -12.88 8.98
C ALA A 477 -30.16 -14.21 8.69
N GLU A 478 -29.94 -15.19 9.55
CA GLU A 478 -30.61 -16.50 9.50
C GLU A 478 -31.32 -16.79 10.83
N ILE A 479 -32.51 -17.36 10.76
CA ILE A 479 -33.26 -17.85 11.94
C ILE A 479 -33.95 -19.16 11.58
N GLY A 480 -33.85 -20.19 12.45
CA GLY A 480 -34.52 -21.46 12.31
C GLY A 480 -36.03 -21.34 12.51
N VAL A 481 -36.81 -22.08 11.74
CA VAL A 481 -38.26 -22.21 11.86
C VAL A 481 -38.57 -23.65 12.18
N ALA A 482 -39.45 -23.89 13.15
CA ALA A 482 -39.85 -25.25 13.52
C ALA A 482 -40.54 -25.92 12.33
N ALA A 483 -39.97 -27.00 11.83
CA ALA A 483 -40.68 -27.86 10.89
C ALA A 483 -41.94 -28.38 11.57
N LEU A 484 -43.08 -28.42 10.84
CA LEU A 484 -44.27 -29.14 11.32
C LEU A 484 -43.83 -30.53 11.77
N ALA A 485 -43.91 -30.82 13.05
CA ALA A 485 -43.76 -32.18 13.50
C ALA A 485 -44.80 -32.99 12.73
N ALA A 486 -44.35 -33.95 11.92
CA ALA A 486 -45.27 -34.90 11.30
C ALA A 486 -46.11 -35.46 12.45
N SER A 487 -47.42 -35.12 12.51
CA SER A 487 -48.31 -35.55 13.54
C SER A 487 -48.20 -37.07 13.59
N GLY A 488 -47.81 -37.64 14.77
CA GLY A 488 -47.52 -39.07 14.94
C GLY A 488 -48.68 -40.00 14.66
N ASP A 489 -49.82 -39.49 14.19
CA ASP A 489 -50.99 -40.28 13.84
C ASP A 489 -50.89 -41.05 12.52
N ASP A 490 -49.99 -40.64 11.61
CA ASP A 490 -49.86 -41.38 10.33
C ASP A 490 -48.91 -42.59 10.42
N LEU A 491 -47.97 -42.63 11.37
CA LEU A 491 -47.10 -43.80 11.52
C LEU A 491 -47.81 -44.98 12.22
N THR A 492 -48.82 -44.73 13.08
CA THR A 492 -49.63 -45.77 13.71
C THR A 492 -50.68 -46.34 12.80
N ARG A 493 -51.11 -45.64 11.76
CA ARG A 493 -52.05 -46.12 10.72
C ARG A 493 -51.39 -46.94 9.61
N MET A 494 -50.10 -46.77 9.36
CA MET A 494 -49.34 -47.55 8.36
C MET A 494 -48.72 -48.82 8.91
N LEU A 495 -48.52 -48.94 10.21
CA LEU A 495 -48.06 -50.17 10.85
C LEU A 495 -49.28 -50.82 11.52
N GLY A 496 -50.03 -51.66 10.79
CA GLY A 496 -51.02 -52.55 11.39
C GLY A 496 -50.38 -53.44 12.43
N PRO A 497 -51.16 -54.15 13.26
CA PRO A 497 -50.66 -54.87 14.41
C PRO A 497 -49.51 -55.86 14.17
N ALA A 498 -49.19 -56.17 12.92
CA ALA A 498 -48.04 -56.95 12.48
C ALA A 498 -46.70 -56.18 12.52
N GLY A 499 -46.71 -54.85 12.39
CA GLY A 499 -45.47 -54.04 12.42
C GLY A 499 -44.93 -53.82 13.84
N ALA A 500 -45.82 -53.76 14.84
CA ALA A 500 -45.42 -53.60 16.25
C ALA A 500 -44.72 -54.88 16.79
N ALA A 501 -45.09 -56.04 16.27
CA ALA A 501 -44.45 -57.31 16.65
C ALA A 501 -43.03 -57.45 16.10
N LEU A 502 -42.76 -56.95 14.90
CA LEU A 502 -41.43 -56.98 14.29
C LEU A 502 -40.44 -56.01 14.97
N ALA A 503 -40.91 -54.86 15.41
CA ALA A 503 -40.06 -53.91 16.16
C ALA A 503 -39.69 -54.44 17.54
N ALA A 504 -40.59 -55.16 18.23
CA ALA A 504 -40.30 -55.79 19.51
C ALA A 504 -39.31 -56.96 19.38
N VAL A 505 -39.39 -57.77 18.30
CA VAL A 505 -38.46 -58.86 18.02
C VAL A 505 -37.06 -58.33 17.67
N ALA A 506 -36.98 -57.23 16.91
CA ALA A 506 -35.68 -56.59 16.58
C ALA A 506 -35.00 -56.01 17.82
N LEU A 507 -35.75 -55.40 18.74
CA LEU A 507 -35.21 -54.89 20.01
C LEU A 507 -34.74 -56.01 20.93
N GLY A 508 -35.48 -57.14 21.00
CA GLY A 508 -35.12 -58.34 21.73
C GLY A 508 -33.82 -59.00 21.24
N VAL A 509 -33.63 -59.08 19.93
CA VAL A 509 -32.40 -59.64 19.32
C VAL A 509 -31.19 -58.75 19.59
N VAL A 510 -31.34 -57.43 19.53
CA VAL A 510 -30.23 -56.49 19.86
C VAL A 510 -29.83 -56.57 21.33
N LEU A 511 -30.79 -56.78 22.26
CA LEU A 511 -30.53 -56.97 23.69
C LEU A 511 -29.83 -58.31 23.97
N MET A 512 -30.22 -59.42 23.29
CA MET A 512 -29.56 -60.71 23.43
C MET A 512 -28.15 -60.73 22.84
N LEU A 513 -27.89 -60.03 21.74
CA LEU A 513 -26.56 -59.89 21.16
C LEU A 513 -25.62 -59.07 22.06
N ARG A 514 -26.12 -58.03 22.75
CA ARG A 514 -25.34 -57.26 23.73
C ARG A 514 -25.00 -58.05 25.01
N GLN A 515 -25.81 -59.03 25.41
CA GLN A 515 -25.51 -59.91 26.56
C GLN A 515 -24.45 -60.97 26.21
N ARG A 516 -24.37 -61.45 24.94
CA ARG A 516 -23.36 -62.43 24.53
C ARG A 516 -21.96 -61.83 24.39
N THR A 517 -21.81 -60.54 24.14
CA THR A 517 -20.50 -59.87 24.04
C THR A 517 -19.87 -59.50 25.39
N ARG A 518 -20.61 -59.71 26.53
CA ARG A 518 -20.07 -59.46 27.88
C ARG A 518 -19.57 -60.73 28.62
N ALA A 519 -19.63 -61.91 27.98
CA ALA A 519 -19.31 -63.18 28.64
C ALA A 519 -17.99 -63.83 28.21
N THR A 520 -17.14 -63.15 27.43
CA THR A 520 -15.83 -63.69 27.00
C THR A 520 -14.72 -62.67 27.21
N SER A 521 -14.33 -62.46 28.45
CA SER A 521 -13.01 -61.93 28.79
C SER A 521 -12.62 -62.39 30.19
N THR A 522 -11.96 -63.54 30.25
CA THR A 522 -11.19 -63.94 31.42
C THR A 522 -9.71 -63.95 31.04
N PRO A 523 -8.82 -63.43 31.87
CA PRO A 523 -7.41 -63.26 31.52
C PRO A 523 -6.59 -64.49 31.87
N THR A 524 -5.71 -64.90 30.99
CA THR A 524 -4.61 -65.82 31.35
C THR A 524 -3.30 -65.09 31.14
N GLY A 525 -2.55 -64.99 32.23
CA GLY A 525 -1.20 -64.48 32.25
C GLY A 525 -0.16 -65.51 31.73
N GLY A 526 1.02 -64.99 31.44
CA GLY A 526 2.19 -65.81 31.10
C GLY A 526 3.35 -64.97 30.63
N ARG A 527 4.29 -64.71 31.50
CA ARG A 527 5.65 -64.22 31.28
C ARG A 527 6.53 -65.35 30.70
N PRO A 528 7.85 -65.11 30.46
CA PRO A 528 8.60 -64.28 29.51
C PRO A 528 9.63 -65.13 28.71
N ARG A 529 10.37 -64.54 27.79
CA ARG A 529 11.85 -64.68 27.60
C ARG A 529 12.36 -64.19 26.25
N GLN A 530 13.31 -63.27 26.35
CA GLN A 530 14.64 -63.25 25.78
C GLN A 530 14.84 -63.67 24.28
N GLY A 531 15.44 -62.81 23.57
CA GLY A 531 16.16 -62.91 22.31
C GLY A 531 16.48 -61.52 21.82
#